data_666fdeb8bfba1d36c46f23cd50636b58
#
_entry.id   666fdeb8bfba1d36c46f23cd50636b58
#
_cell.length_a   1.000
_cell.length_b   1.000
_cell.length_c   1.000
_cell.angle_alpha   90.00
_cell.angle_beta   90.00
_cell.angle_gamma   90.00
#
_symmetry.space_group_name_H-M   'P 1'
#
loop_
_entity.id
_entity.type
_entity.pdbx_description
1 polymer ?
#
loop_
_entity_poly.entity_id
_entity_poly.type
_entity_poly.pdbx_seq_one_letter_code
_entity_poly.pdbx_strand_id
1 'polypeptide(L)'
;KLNTLTKDPDGRSRFILNLFVGYGADPSILIDAKPHVGTDRLVDGVRGIRCEIEALGGEIHFHTKFTYDPVRDKDRKIILAIGHSARDSYEELYAAGLHMEAKDFAMGFRVQHPQAMIDADLYGAVDAETRAALGPGAYKVTHTSAKNGRGVYSFCMCPGGYVVNSSSEPGRLCVNGMSYHARDGKNANAAIIVSIRKSDYDGAAHPLGGIALQRTLEERAYQLLGGRVPVQTYGDFKADRETTEETVGSIGPEIRGQYGYSRLNDIFRFPADSPYASLNEFNETFIEGMESFEHKLHGFAREDALLCGVEARTSSPVRIPRGEDFCSNIPGLYPCGEGAGYAGGI
;
A
#
# COMPACT_ATOMS: atom_id res chain seq x y z
N LYS A 1 -9.05 -8.25 -4.61
CA LYS A 1 -9.99 -7.24 -5.15
C LYS A 1 -11.35 -7.88 -5.27
N LEU A 2 -12.32 -7.35 -4.57
CA LEU A 2 -13.72 -7.65 -4.82
C LEU A 2 -14.05 -7.16 -6.23
N ASN A 3 -14.31 -8.10 -7.14
CA ASN A 3 -14.86 -7.77 -8.44
C ASN A 3 -16.38 -7.76 -8.28
N THR A 4 -16.96 -6.59 -8.27
CA THR A 4 -18.41 -6.42 -8.27
C THR A 4 -19.01 -7.00 -9.54
N LEU A 5 -20.11 -7.65 -9.44
CA LEU A 5 -21.11 -8.00 -10.48
C LEU A 5 -20.72 -9.00 -11.58
N THR A 6 -19.54 -8.97 -12.20
CA THR A 6 -19.24 -9.84 -13.34
C THR A 6 -18.46 -11.11 -13.02
N LYS A 7 -17.92 -11.25 -11.81
CA LYS A 7 -17.10 -12.37 -11.38
C LYS A 7 -17.39 -12.78 -9.92
N ASP A 8 -18.65 -12.86 -9.57
CA ASP A 8 -19.13 -13.36 -8.27
C ASP A 8 -20.12 -14.50 -8.46
N PRO A 9 -19.64 -15.65 -8.99
CA PRO A 9 -20.51 -16.75 -9.41
C PRO A 9 -21.28 -17.39 -8.25
N ASP A 10 -20.77 -17.28 -7.03
CA ASP A 10 -21.36 -17.84 -5.82
C ASP A 10 -21.99 -16.80 -4.86
N GLY A 11 -21.99 -15.53 -5.26
CA GLY A 11 -22.62 -14.43 -4.53
C GLY A 11 -21.90 -13.98 -3.25
N ARG A 12 -20.69 -14.49 -2.98
CA ARG A 12 -19.97 -14.18 -1.73
C ARG A 12 -19.51 -12.72 -1.66
N SER A 13 -19.03 -12.16 -2.77
CA SER A 13 -18.63 -10.76 -2.82
C SER A 13 -19.82 -9.84 -2.56
N ARG A 14 -20.96 -10.15 -3.18
CA ARG A 14 -22.20 -9.39 -2.97
C ARG A 14 -22.71 -9.50 -1.54
N PHE A 15 -22.60 -10.67 -0.93
CA PHE A 15 -22.94 -10.86 0.49
C PHE A 15 -22.10 -9.93 1.38
N ILE A 16 -20.77 -9.89 1.20
CA ILE A 16 -19.88 -9.02 1.98
C ILE A 16 -20.17 -7.54 1.74
N LEU A 17 -20.42 -7.12 0.48
CA LEU A 17 -20.78 -5.74 0.17
C LEU A 17 -22.10 -5.33 0.83
N ASN A 18 -23.11 -6.22 0.86
CA ASN A 18 -24.37 -5.97 1.57
C ASN A 18 -24.16 -5.81 3.08
N LEU A 19 -23.25 -6.57 3.68
CA LEU A 19 -22.88 -6.38 5.09
C LEU A 19 -22.29 -4.99 5.31
N PHE A 20 -21.39 -4.53 4.43
CA PHE A 20 -20.83 -3.18 4.55
C PHE A 20 -21.90 -2.09 4.40
N VAL A 21 -22.88 -2.26 3.50
CA VAL A 21 -24.03 -1.35 3.38
C VAL A 21 -24.85 -1.37 4.67
N GLY A 22 -25.10 -2.54 5.24
CA GLY A 22 -25.82 -2.68 6.51
C GLY A 22 -25.11 -1.98 7.68
N TYR A 23 -23.80 -1.79 7.60
CA TYR A 23 -22.99 -1.07 8.59
C TYR A 23 -22.62 0.36 8.16
N GLY A 24 -23.34 0.95 7.21
CA GLY A 24 -23.26 2.37 6.88
C GLY A 24 -22.42 2.75 5.68
N ALA A 25 -21.94 1.78 4.91
CA ALA A 25 -21.34 2.08 3.59
C ALA A 25 -22.42 2.54 2.60
N ASP A 26 -22.02 3.38 1.65
CA ASP A 26 -22.93 3.84 0.61
C ASP A 26 -23.41 2.68 -0.28
N PRO A 27 -24.73 2.57 -0.60
CA PRO A 27 -25.26 1.52 -1.47
C PRO A 27 -24.64 1.47 -2.87
N SER A 28 -24.02 2.56 -3.35
CA SER A 28 -23.31 2.59 -4.63
C SER A 28 -22.21 1.54 -4.73
N ILE A 29 -21.63 1.11 -3.61
CA ILE A 29 -20.60 0.05 -3.61
C ILE A 29 -21.11 -1.28 -4.19
N LEU A 30 -22.43 -1.49 -4.25
CA LEU A 30 -23.04 -2.70 -4.81
C LEU A 30 -23.01 -2.71 -6.34
N ILE A 31 -22.88 -1.53 -6.98
CA ILE A 31 -22.94 -1.36 -8.43
C ILE A 31 -21.66 -0.77 -9.00
N ASP A 32 -20.85 -0.10 -8.21
CA ASP A 32 -19.61 0.51 -8.66
C ASP A 32 -18.58 -0.53 -9.12
N ALA A 33 -17.95 -0.27 -10.26
CA ALA A 33 -16.84 -1.09 -10.76
C ALA A 33 -15.62 -1.06 -9.85
N LYS A 34 -15.48 0.01 -9.05
CA LYS A 34 -14.43 0.20 -8.04
C LYS A 34 -15.06 0.73 -6.75
N PRO A 35 -15.64 -0.16 -5.91
CA PRO A 35 -16.30 0.23 -4.67
C PRO A 35 -15.38 1.06 -3.78
N HIS A 36 -15.93 2.12 -3.19
CA HIS A 36 -15.20 3.00 -2.29
C HIS A 36 -16.07 3.38 -1.09
N VAL A 37 -15.60 3.05 0.10
CA VAL A 37 -16.32 3.40 1.35
C VAL A 37 -15.88 4.78 1.86
N GLY A 38 -14.60 5.08 1.80
CA GLY A 38 -13.97 6.24 2.42
C GLY A 38 -13.46 5.96 3.83
N THR A 39 -12.27 6.45 4.15
CA THR A 39 -11.63 6.20 5.46
C THR A 39 -12.38 6.84 6.62
N ASP A 40 -13.10 7.94 6.38
CA ASP A 40 -13.97 8.61 7.33
C ASP A 40 -15.18 7.74 7.72
N ARG A 41 -15.80 7.04 6.78
CA ARG A 41 -16.96 6.16 7.03
C ARG A 41 -16.58 4.76 7.48
N LEU A 42 -15.36 4.32 7.18
CA LEU A 42 -14.88 2.99 7.54
C LEU A 42 -14.89 2.74 9.05
N VAL A 43 -14.71 3.79 9.86
CA VAL A 43 -14.73 3.71 11.33
C VAL A 43 -16.06 3.20 11.83
N ASP A 44 -17.17 3.70 11.29
CA ASP A 44 -18.52 3.29 11.68
C ASP A 44 -18.84 1.87 11.20
N GLY A 45 -18.39 1.52 9.98
CA GLY A 45 -18.52 0.16 9.45
C GLY A 45 -17.81 -0.88 10.33
N VAL A 46 -16.55 -0.61 10.71
CA VAL A 46 -15.79 -1.50 11.60
C VAL A 46 -16.44 -1.61 12.99
N ARG A 47 -16.94 -0.49 13.53
CA ARG A 47 -17.68 -0.48 14.81
C ARG A 47 -18.95 -1.33 14.71
N GLY A 48 -19.71 -1.21 13.62
CA GLY A 48 -20.92 -2.01 13.38
C GLY A 48 -20.62 -3.51 13.35
N ILE A 49 -19.61 -3.93 12.61
CA ILE A 49 -19.17 -5.33 12.57
C ILE A 49 -18.79 -5.85 13.97
N ARG A 50 -18.06 -5.03 14.75
CA ARG A 50 -17.71 -5.40 16.13
C ARG A 50 -18.95 -5.62 16.98
N CYS A 51 -19.89 -4.66 16.98
CA CYS A 51 -21.13 -4.78 17.76
C CYS A 51 -21.96 -6.02 17.37
N GLU A 52 -21.97 -6.38 16.09
CA GLU A 52 -22.66 -7.59 15.61
C GLU A 52 -21.99 -8.86 16.12
N ILE A 53 -20.65 -8.93 16.11
CA ILE A 53 -19.91 -10.07 16.67
C ILE A 53 -20.27 -10.25 18.16
N GLU A 54 -20.26 -9.16 18.93
CA GLU A 54 -20.61 -9.17 20.36
C GLU A 54 -22.07 -9.57 20.58
N ALA A 55 -23.01 -9.07 19.76
CA ALA A 55 -24.44 -9.41 19.83
C ALA A 55 -24.72 -10.89 19.53
N LEU A 56 -23.90 -11.49 18.65
CA LEU A 56 -23.96 -12.92 18.33
C LEU A 56 -23.25 -13.81 19.37
N GLY A 57 -22.76 -13.23 20.49
CA GLY A 57 -22.08 -13.96 21.56
C GLY A 57 -20.58 -14.18 21.32
N GLY A 58 -20.00 -13.50 20.33
CA GLY A 58 -18.56 -13.46 20.15
C GLY A 58 -17.87 -12.54 21.15
N GLU A 59 -16.57 -12.73 21.35
CA GLU A 59 -15.75 -11.92 22.24
C GLU A 59 -14.65 -11.21 21.46
N ILE A 60 -14.37 -9.95 21.84
CA ILE A 60 -13.25 -9.17 21.27
C ILE A 60 -12.33 -8.74 22.41
N HIS A 61 -11.08 -9.17 22.35
CA HIS A 61 -10.07 -8.90 23.36
C HIS A 61 -9.12 -7.82 22.87
N PHE A 62 -9.33 -6.56 23.32
CA PHE A 62 -8.42 -5.45 23.05
C PHE A 62 -7.17 -5.54 23.90
N HIS A 63 -6.08 -4.89 23.45
CA HIS A 63 -4.78 -4.89 24.14
C HIS A 63 -4.23 -6.29 24.44
N THR A 64 -4.67 -7.28 23.66
CA THR A 64 -4.31 -8.69 23.84
C THR A 64 -3.63 -9.17 22.57
N LYS A 65 -2.29 -9.22 22.59
CA LYS A 65 -1.51 -9.82 21.50
C LYS A 65 -1.69 -11.34 21.54
N PHE A 66 -2.09 -11.91 20.41
CA PHE A 66 -2.11 -13.36 20.26
C PHE A 66 -0.67 -13.89 20.12
N THR A 67 -0.30 -14.86 20.95
CA THR A 67 0.93 -15.64 20.86
C THR A 67 0.54 -17.11 20.71
N TYR A 68 1.12 -17.77 19.71
CA TYR A 68 0.86 -19.20 19.48
C TYR A 68 1.58 -20.05 20.51
N ASP A 69 0.86 -20.98 21.11
CA ASP A 69 1.40 -21.99 22.03
C ASP A 69 0.93 -23.38 21.56
N PRO A 70 1.84 -24.29 21.15
CA PRO A 70 1.48 -25.57 20.59
C PRO A 70 0.76 -26.51 21.56
N VAL A 71 0.87 -26.29 22.86
CA VAL A 71 0.18 -27.10 23.89
C VAL A 71 -1.23 -26.56 24.14
N ARG A 72 -1.31 -25.24 24.40
CA ARG A 72 -2.59 -24.56 24.69
C ARG A 72 -3.52 -24.57 23.48
N ASP A 73 -2.97 -24.39 22.28
CA ASP A 73 -3.73 -24.13 21.06
C ASP A 73 -3.93 -25.40 20.20
N LYS A 74 -3.51 -26.55 20.66
CA LYS A 74 -3.49 -27.85 19.96
C LYS A 74 -4.84 -28.20 19.31
N ASP A 75 -5.94 -27.97 20.01
CA ASP A 75 -7.29 -28.35 19.56
C ASP A 75 -8.11 -27.12 19.10
N ARG A 76 -7.49 -25.94 19.03
CA ARG A 76 -8.13 -24.72 18.55
C ARG A 76 -8.12 -24.61 17.03
N LYS A 77 -9.16 -23.95 16.50
CA LYS A 77 -9.16 -23.47 15.10
C LYS A 77 -8.86 -21.99 15.11
N ILE A 78 -7.72 -21.61 14.56
CA ILE A 78 -7.19 -20.25 14.58
C ILE A 78 -7.17 -19.71 13.16
N ILE A 79 -7.94 -18.65 12.89
CA ILE A 79 -7.87 -17.90 11.64
C ILE A 79 -6.84 -16.77 11.84
N LEU A 80 -5.69 -16.89 11.15
CA LEU A 80 -4.59 -15.93 11.24
C LEU A 80 -4.77 -14.82 10.21
N ALA A 81 -5.36 -13.69 10.60
CA ALA A 81 -5.69 -12.54 9.76
C ALA A 81 -4.97 -11.25 10.22
N ILE A 82 -3.67 -11.34 10.50
CA ILE A 82 -2.87 -10.31 11.17
C ILE A 82 -2.39 -9.16 10.26
N GLY A 83 -2.65 -9.24 8.94
CA GLY A 83 -2.06 -8.32 7.98
C GLY A 83 -0.54 -8.49 7.85
N HIS A 84 0.12 -7.70 7.01
CA HIS A 84 1.58 -7.83 6.78
C HIS A 84 2.44 -6.90 7.63
N SER A 85 1.83 -6.07 8.47
CA SER A 85 2.56 -5.15 9.36
C SER A 85 2.83 -5.70 10.77
N ALA A 86 2.25 -6.85 11.12
CA ALA A 86 2.47 -7.53 12.40
C ALA A 86 3.79 -8.35 12.38
N ARG A 87 4.91 -7.67 12.11
CA ARG A 87 6.21 -8.29 11.80
C ARG A 87 6.78 -9.10 12.95
N ASP A 88 6.57 -8.67 14.18
CA ASP A 88 6.89 -9.41 15.40
C ASP A 88 6.16 -10.76 15.48
N SER A 89 4.88 -10.77 15.07
CA SER A 89 4.09 -12.01 15.05
C SER A 89 4.59 -12.98 13.97
N TYR A 90 5.10 -12.49 12.83
CA TYR A 90 5.74 -13.36 11.84
C TYR A 90 7.01 -14.00 12.40
N GLU A 91 7.84 -13.26 13.11
CA GLU A 91 9.07 -13.77 13.74
C GLU A 91 8.74 -14.84 14.79
N GLU A 92 7.74 -14.58 15.65
CA GLU A 92 7.29 -15.54 16.67
C GLU A 92 6.71 -16.81 16.05
N LEU A 93 5.85 -16.68 15.06
CA LEU A 93 5.21 -17.82 14.39
C LEU A 93 6.23 -18.64 13.56
N TYR A 94 7.20 -17.98 12.94
CA TYR A 94 8.28 -18.67 12.24
C TYR A 94 9.15 -19.47 13.22
N ALA A 95 9.51 -18.88 14.36
CA ALA A 95 10.24 -19.56 15.42
C ALA A 95 9.44 -20.74 16.02
N ALA A 96 8.11 -20.67 16.03
CA ALA A 96 7.24 -21.76 16.45
C ALA A 96 7.03 -22.85 15.37
N GLY A 97 7.71 -22.74 14.22
CA GLY A 97 7.69 -23.76 13.16
C GLY A 97 6.61 -23.54 12.09
N LEU A 98 5.96 -22.38 12.04
CA LEU A 98 5.06 -22.06 10.92
C LEU A 98 5.88 -21.92 9.63
N HIS A 99 5.54 -22.73 8.62
CA HIS A 99 6.21 -22.66 7.32
C HIS A 99 5.88 -21.36 6.60
N MET A 100 6.94 -20.65 6.18
CA MET A 100 6.84 -19.40 5.46
C MET A 100 7.78 -19.41 4.26
N GLU A 101 7.40 -18.69 3.21
CA GLU A 101 8.19 -18.53 1.98
C GLU A 101 8.39 -17.05 1.68
N ALA A 102 9.58 -16.69 1.22
CA ALA A 102 9.83 -15.38 0.66
C ALA A 102 9.03 -15.19 -0.63
N LYS A 103 8.58 -13.97 -0.88
CA LYS A 103 7.73 -13.63 -2.03
C LYS A 103 8.17 -12.33 -2.65
N ASP A 104 8.20 -12.26 -3.99
CA ASP A 104 8.37 -11.00 -4.71
C ASP A 104 7.27 -10.00 -4.30
N PHE A 105 7.63 -8.75 -4.16
CA PHE A 105 6.73 -7.67 -3.78
C PHE A 105 7.11 -6.37 -4.51
N ALA A 106 6.63 -5.21 -4.09
CA ALA A 106 7.01 -3.95 -4.70
C ALA A 106 7.07 -2.84 -3.67
N MET A 107 7.92 -1.86 -3.90
CA MET A 107 8.10 -0.67 -3.06
C MET A 107 8.32 0.56 -3.92
N GLY A 108 8.12 1.75 -3.35
CA GLY A 108 8.34 2.98 -4.08
C GLY A 108 8.01 4.23 -3.27
N PHE A 109 7.41 5.18 -3.97
CA PHE A 109 7.02 6.46 -3.41
C PHE A 109 5.55 6.76 -3.70
N ARG A 110 4.89 7.51 -2.80
CA ARG A 110 3.60 8.13 -3.08
C ARG A 110 3.82 9.36 -3.94
N VAL A 111 3.20 9.39 -5.09
CA VAL A 111 3.26 10.52 -6.02
C VAL A 111 1.96 11.30 -5.92
N GLN A 112 2.06 12.63 -5.75
CA GLN A 112 0.91 13.53 -5.74
C GLN A 112 0.90 14.39 -7.00
N HIS A 113 -0.30 14.51 -7.58
CA HIS A 113 -0.60 15.40 -8.69
C HIS A 113 -1.86 16.21 -8.38
N PRO A 114 -2.05 17.42 -8.94
CA PRO A 114 -3.33 18.10 -8.86
C PRO A 114 -4.46 17.22 -9.40
N GLN A 115 -5.53 17.02 -8.65
CA GLN A 115 -6.68 16.24 -9.11
C GLN A 115 -7.25 16.82 -10.39
N ALA A 116 -7.31 18.17 -10.49
CA ALA A 116 -7.81 18.86 -11.69
C ALA A 116 -7.01 18.53 -12.96
N MET A 117 -5.70 18.27 -12.86
CA MET A 117 -4.87 17.86 -14.00
C MET A 117 -5.29 16.45 -14.47
N ILE A 118 -5.45 15.52 -13.53
CA ILE A 118 -5.90 14.14 -13.84
C ILE A 118 -7.29 14.16 -14.50
N ASP A 119 -8.20 14.95 -13.95
CA ASP A 119 -9.54 15.07 -14.48
C ASP A 119 -9.55 15.68 -15.89
N ALA A 120 -8.76 16.72 -16.14
CA ALA A 120 -8.68 17.37 -17.44
C ALA A 120 -8.12 16.42 -18.51
N ASP A 121 -7.11 15.63 -18.19
CA ASP A 121 -6.52 14.68 -19.13
C ASP A 121 -7.49 13.51 -19.44
N LEU A 122 -8.18 12.99 -18.43
CA LEU A 122 -9.08 11.84 -18.59
C LEU A 122 -10.43 12.20 -19.23
N TYR A 123 -10.96 13.38 -18.94
CA TYR A 123 -12.34 13.75 -19.34
C TYR A 123 -12.40 14.89 -20.35
N GLY A 124 -11.29 15.61 -20.57
CA GLY A 124 -11.28 16.78 -21.42
C GLY A 124 -12.14 17.94 -20.87
N ALA A 125 -12.58 18.79 -21.78
CA ALA A 125 -13.48 19.91 -21.45
C ALA A 125 -14.92 19.39 -21.34
N VAL A 126 -15.41 19.23 -20.13
CA VAL A 126 -16.79 18.87 -19.82
C VAL A 126 -17.44 19.95 -18.95
N ASP A 127 -18.77 20.11 -19.02
CA ASP A 127 -19.51 21.01 -18.16
C ASP A 127 -19.52 20.56 -16.69
N ALA A 128 -19.97 21.43 -15.79
CA ALA A 128 -19.96 21.19 -14.36
C ALA A 128 -20.88 20.03 -13.93
N GLU A 129 -22.01 19.84 -14.60
CA GLU A 129 -22.96 18.78 -14.31
C GLU A 129 -22.37 17.41 -14.71
N THR A 130 -21.81 17.32 -15.90
CA THR A 130 -21.09 16.12 -16.37
C THR A 130 -19.89 15.81 -15.46
N ARG A 131 -19.13 16.82 -15.04
CA ARG A 131 -18.01 16.65 -14.11
C ARG A 131 -18.46 16.06 -12.78
N ALA A 132 -19.53 16.59 -12.20
CA ALA A 132 -20.10 16.11 -10.94
C ALA A 132 -20.59 14.66 -11.06
N ALA A 133 -21.19 14.29 -12.20
CA ALA A 133 -21.65 12.92 -12.46
C ALA A 133 -20.51 11.92 -12.66
N LEU A 134 -19.39 12.34 -13.28
CA LEU A 134 -18.21 11.48 -13.49
C LEU A 134 -17.41 11.26 -12.21
N GLY A 135 -17.44 12.23 -11.29
CA GLY A 135 -16.60 12.23 -10.07
C GLY A 135 -15.10 12.43 -10.39
N PRO A 136 -14.22 12.37 -9.38
CA PRO A 136 -12.79 12.57 -9.56
C PRO A 136 -12.15 11.42 -10.35
N GLY A 137 -11.33 11.78 -11.33
CA GLY A 137 -10.62 10.86 -12.20
C GLY A 137 -9.65 9.95 -11.46
N ALA A 138 -9.59 8.71 -11.92
CA ALA A 138 -8.67 7.70 -11.37
C ALA A 138 -7.94 6.97 -12.49
N TYR A 139 -6.67 6.70 -12.30
CA TYR A 139 -5.83 6.05 -13.30
C TYR A 139 -5.22 4.73 -12.78
N LYS A 140 -4.79 3.91 -13.73
CA LYS A 140 -3.91 2.76 -13.51
C LYS A 140 -2.89 2.74 -14.63
N VAL A 141 -1.61 2.89 -14.29
CA VAL A 141 -0.49 2.89 -15.24
C VAL A 141 0.49 1.77 -14.88
N THR A 142 1.10 1.21 -15.94
CA THR A 142 2.09 0.15 -15.82
C THR A 142 3.15 0.32 -16.88
N HIS A 143 4.39 0.00 -16.54
CA HIS A 143 5.55 -0.05 -17.42
C HIS A 143 6.43 -1.23 -17.05
N THR A 144 7.18 -1.74 -18.00
CA THR A 144 8.25 -2.72 -17.74
C THR A 144 9.55 -2.13 -18.25
N SER A 145 10.52 -1.95 -17.35
CA SER A 145 11.82 -1.39 -17.73
C SER A 145 12.50 -2.26 -18.79
N ALA A 146 12.91 -1.62 -19.88
CA ALA A 146 13.68 -2.28 -20.92
C ALA A 146 15.10 -2.63 -20.46
N LYS A 147 15.63 -1.92 -19.45
CA LYS A 147 16.99 -2.06 -18.95
C LYS A 147 17.16 -3.32 -18.07
N ASN A 148 16.22 -3.59 -17.18
CA ASN A 148 16.36 -4.66 -16.18
C ASN A 148 15.12 -5.54 -16.01
N GLY A 149 14.06 -5.33 -16.81
CA GLY A 149 12.83 -6.11 -16.78
C GLY A 149 11.99 -5.94 -15.51
N ARG A 150 12.25 -4.91 -14.68
CA ARG A 150 11.43 -4.64 -13.49
C ARG A 150 10.13 -3.98 -13.91
N GLY A 151 9.03 -4.40 -13.31
CA GLY A 151 7.75 -3.72 -13.44
C GLY A 151 7.73 -2.43 -12.63
N VAL A 152 7.21 -1.35 -13.22
CA VAL A 152 6.86 -0.09 -12.54
C VAL A 152 5.37 0.13 -12.74
N TYR A 153 4.64 0.38 -11.67
CA TYR A 153 3.19 0.51 -11.80
C TYR A 153 2.55 1.34 -10.67
N SER A 154 1.40 1.93 -10.99
CA SER A 154 0.59 2.60 -9.97
C SER A 154 -0.17 1.59 -9.13
N PHE A 155 -0.21 1.83 -7.83
CA PHE A 155 -0.94 1.03 -6.87
C PHE A 155 -1.74 1.94 -5.93
N CYS A 156 -2.94 1.48 -5.52
CA CYS A 156 -3.77 2.15 -4.53
C CYS A 156 -3.92 3.67 -4.80
N MET A 157 -4.32 4.02 -6.04
CA MET A 157 -4.58 5.41 -6.43
C MET A 157 -5.78 5.94 -5.65
N CYS A 158 -5.59 7.10 -5.03
CA CYS A 158 -6.53 7.80 -4.18
C CYS A 158 -6.91 9.14 -4.82
N PRO A 159 -8.03 9.22 -5.57
CA PRO A 159 -8.52 10.48 -6.11
C PRO A 159 -8.91 11.43 -4.96
N GLY A 160 -8.60 12.73 -5.11
CA GLY A 160 -8.92 13.73 -4.10
C GLY A 160 -8.51 13.33 -2.69
N GLY A 161 -7.31 12.75 -2.54
CA GLY A 161 -6.87 12.09 -1.32
C GLY A 161 -5.61 12.67 -0.71
N TYR A 162 -5.20 12.10 0.39
CA TYR A 162 -4.09 12.54 1.23
C TYR A 162 -3.04 11.45 1.35
N VAL A 163 -1.78 11.84 1.45
CA VAL A 163 -0.71 10.96 1.94
C VAL A 163 -0.75 10.95 3.47
N VAL A 164 -0.53 9.79 4.06
CA VAL A 164 -0.53 9.61 5.51
C VAL A 164 0.76 8.93 5.96
N ASN A 165 1.27 9.31 7.13
CA ASN A 165 2.27 8.53 7.82
C ASN A 165 1.60 7.29 8.39
N SER A 166 1.98 6.11 7.90
CA SER A 166 1.43 4.81 8.29
C SER A 166 2.43 3.95 9.07
N SER A 167 3.42 4.59 9.68
CA SER A 167 4.46 3.93 10.48
C SER A 167 3.84 3.18 11.67
N SER A 168 4.37 1.99 11.96
CA SER A 168 3.92 1.14 13.07
C SER A 168 5.06 0.64 13.96
N GLU A 169 6.32 0.94 13.61
CA GLU A 169 7.50 0.56 14.38
C GLU A 169 8.32 1.83 14.73
N PRO A 170 8.83 1.96 15.96
CA PRO A 170 9.66 3.10 16.36
C PRO A 170 10.91 3.23 15.48
N GLY A 171 11.29 4.47 15.15
CA GLY A 171 12.49 4.76 14.33
C GLY A 171 12.36 4.37 12.86
N ARG A 172 11.15 4.05 12.38
CA ARG A 172 10.85 3.67 11.01
C ARG A 172 9.74 4.53 10.45
N LEU A 173 9.83 4.86 9.17
CA LEU A 173 8.82 5.66 8.50
C LEU A 173 8.37 4.98 7.22
N CYS A 174 7.06 4.79 7.10
CA CYS A 174 6.44 4.47 5.83
C CYS A 174 5.19 5.32 5.61
N VAL A 175 4.86 5.54 4.34
CA VAL A 175 3.68 6.29 3.94
C VAL A 175 2.65 5.37 3.30
N ASN A 176 1.40 5.82 3.29
CA ASN A 176 0.31 5.27 2.52
C ASN A 176 -0.58 6.41 2.01
N GLY A 177 -1.58 6.11 1.21
CA GLY A 177 -2.59 7.08 0.77
C GLY A 177 -3.97 6.72 1.28
N MET A 178 -4.79 7.74 1.45
CA MET A 178 -6.19 7.60 1.80
C MET A 178 -7.05 8.61 1.04
N SER A 179 -8.33 8.27 0.85
CA SER A 179 -9.35 9.23 0.43
C SER A 179 -10.52 9.18 1.41
N TYR A 180 -11.11 10.33 1.68
CA TYR A 180 -12.42 10.41 2.30
C TYR A 180 -13.52 9.97 1.30
N HIS A 181 -14.71 9.74 1.80
CA HIS A 181 -15.84 9.37 0.94
C HIS A 181 -16.07 10.39 -0.19
N ALA A 182 -15.99 11.68 0.13
CA ALA A 182 -16.19 12.77 -0.83
C ALA A 182 -15.12 12.86 -1.92
N ARG A 183 -13.89 12.39 -1.69
CA ARG A 183 -12.76 12.47 -2.63
C ARG A 183 -12.50 13.90 -3.12
N ASP A 184 -12.64 14.88 -2.24
CA ASP A 184 -12.64 16.33 -2.53
C ASP A 184 -11.33 17.03 -2.24
N GLY A 185 -10.26 16.29 -1.95
CA GLY A 185 -8.91 16.82 -1.79
C GLY A 185 -8.38 17.42 -3.10
N LYS A 186 -7.48 18.41 -2.98
CA LYS A 186 -6.90 19.13 -4.13
C LYS A 186 -6.01 18.23 -4.98
N ASN A 187 -5.35 17.26 -4.35
CA ASN A 187 -4.45 16.35 -5.02
C ASN A 187 -5.03 14.94 -5.12
N ALA A 188 -4.71 14.29 -6.23
CA ALA A 188 -4.71 12.84 -6.33
C ALA A 188 -3.37 12.31 -5.82
N ASN A 189 -3.34 11.10 -5.27
CA ASN A 189 -2.08 10.43 -5.00
C ASN A 189 -2.14 8.93 -5.36
N ALA A 190 -1.00 8.36 -5.73
CA ALA A 190 -0.85 6.92 -5.95
C ALA A 190 0.54 6.47 -5.53
N ALA A 191 0.67 5.26 -5.04
CA ALA A 191 1.98 4.63 -4.97
C ALA A 191 2.47 4.32 -6.39
N ILE A 192 3.64 4.81 -6.74
CA ILE A 192 4.39 4.35 -7.90
C ILE A 192 5.48 3.44 -7.38
N ILE A 193 5.39 2.17 -7.74
CA ILE A 193 6.17 1.10 -7.13
C ILE A 193 6.91 0.29 -8.18
N VAL A 194 8.11 -0.13 -7.79
CA VAL A 194 9.03 -0.94 -8.59
C VAL A 194 9.06 -2.35 -8.02
N SER A 195 9.03 -3.35 -8.88
CA SER A 195 9.10 -4.76 -8.48
C SER A 195 10.41 -5.10 -7.78
N ILE A 196 10.31 -5.71 -6.62
CA ILE A 196 11.40 -6.25 -5.80
C ILE A 196 11.35 -7.77 -5.88
N ARG A 197 12.46 -8.36 -6.28
CA ARG A 197 12.60 -9.81 -6.45
C ARG A 197 13.21 -10.43 -5.19
N LYS A 198 12.97 -11.70 -4.96
CA LYS A 198 13.59 -12.44 -3.85
C LYS A 198 15.12 -12.39 -3.88
N SER A 199 15.71 -12.30 -5.06
CA SER A 199 17.16 -12.12 -5.25
C SER A 199 17.70 -10.77 -4.76
N ASP A 200 16.87 -9.77 -4.56
CA ASP A 200 17.28 -8.43 -4.12
C ASP A 200 17.50 -8.35 -2.59
N TYR A 201 17.07 -9.35 -1.83
CA TYR A 201 17.11 -9.35 -0.36
C TYR A 201 17.43 -10.71 0.26
N ASP A 202 18.10 -11.58 -0.51
CA ASP A 202 18.45 -12.94 -0.09
C ASP A 202 17.24 -13.78 0.39
N GLY A 203 16.12 -13.62 -0.29
CA GLY A 203 14.89 -14.35 0.03
C GLY A 203 14.99 -15.86 -0.17
N ALA A 204 16.05 -16.33 -0.81
CA ALA A 204 16.35 -17.76 -0.91
C ALA A 204 16.89 -18.34 0.40
N ALA A 205 17.61 -17.53 1.20
CA ALA A 205 18.20 -17.97 2.45
C ALA A 205 17.22 -17.83 3.63
N HIS A 206 16.38 -16.79 3.66
CA HIS A 206 15.48 -16.56 4.77
C HIS A 206 14.11 -16.00 4.33
N PRO A 207 12.99 -16.65 4.73
CA PRO A 207 11.65 -16.24 4.29
C PRO A 207 11.24 -14.83 4.76
N LEU A 208 11.82 -14.33 5.86
CA LEU A 208 11.57 -12.99 6.40
C LEU A 208 12.54 -11.92 5.88
N GLY A 209 13.43 -12.24 4.93
CA GLY A 209 14.41 -11.31 4.37
C GLY A 209 13.78 -10.06 3.76
N GLY A 210 12.60 -10.19 3.14
CA GLY A 210 11.85 -9.05 2.63
C GLY A 210 11.34 -8.09 3.71
N ILE A 211 11.00 -8.59 4.90
CA ILE A 211 10.67 -7.75 6.07
C ILE A 211 11.91 -6.97 6.53
N ALA A 212 13.08 -7.61 6.55
CA ALA A 212 14.34 -6.94 6.90
C ALA A 212 14.67 -5.81 5.92
N LEU A 213 14.50 -6.02 4.61
CA LEU A 213 14.66 -4.98 3.61
C LEU A 213 13.67 -3.82 3.82
N GLN A 214 12.39 -4.11 4.03
CA GLN A 214 11.39 -3.07 4.31
C GLN A 214 11.79 -2.22 5.52
N ARG A 215 12.22 -2.84 6.62
CA ARG A 215 12.69 -2.15 7.83
C ARG A 215 13.89 -1.26 7.53
N THR A 216 14.86 -1.74 6.78
CA THR A 216 16.04 -0.96 6.38
C THR A 216 15.64 0.31 5.62
N LEU A 217 14.74 0.21 4.65
CA LEU A 217 14.28 1.38 3.88
C LEU A 217 13.43 2.35 4.72
N GLU A 218 12.59 1.83 5.60
CA GLU A 218 11.80 2.63 6.54
C GLU A 218 12.68 3.36 7.56
N GLU A 219 13.78 2.74 8.03
CA GLU A 219 14.79 3.38 8.89
C GLU A 219 15.51 4.50 8.15
N ARG A 220 15.91 4.27 6.91
CA ARG A 220 16.55 5.30 6.07
C ARG A 220 15.61 6.47 5.81
N ALA A 221 14.34 6.21 5.50
CA ALA A 221 13.33 7.25 5.35
C ALA A 221 13.12 8.05 6.65
N TYR A 222 13.11 7.37 7.81
CA TYR A 222 13.03 8.02 9.12
C TYR A 222 14.23 8.94 9.38
N GLN A 223 15.44 8.49 9.05
CA GLN A 223 16.68 9.22 9.29
C GLN A 223 16.77 10.51 8.50
N LEU A 224 16.12 10.60 7.33
CA LEU A 224 16.13 11.83 6.53
C LEU A 224 15.59 13.05 7.30
N LEU A 225 14.50 12.88 8.05
CA LEU A 225 13.80 14.01 8.70
C LEU A 225 13.29 13.70 10.13
N GLY A 226 13.86 12.70 10.81
CA GLY A 226 13.51 12.38 12.19
C GLY A 226 12.03 11.94 12.37
N GLY A 227 11.48 11.25 11.38
CA GLY A 227 10.10 10.72 11.41
C GLY A 227 9.04 11.62 10.80
N ARG A 228 9.37 12.83 10.32
CA ARG A 228 8.52 13.62 9.43
C ARG A 228 8.54 12.99 8.04
N VAL A 229 7.41 13.02 7.32
CA VAL A 229 7.31 12.47 5.96
C VAL A 229 8.25 13.25 5.03
N PRO A 230 9.28 12.61 4.45
CA PRO A 230 10.16 13.28 3.51
C PRO A 230 9.48 13.43 2.15
N VAL A 231 9.59 14.63 1.60
CA VAL A 231 9.00 15.05 0.32
C VAL A 231 10.09 15.55 -0.61
N GLN A 232 10.00 15.20 -1.88
CA GLN A 232 10.89 15.68 -2.94
C GLN A 232 10.05 15.96 -4.20
N THR A 233 10.37 16.99 -4.96
CA THR A 233 9.77 17.16 -6.29
C THR A 233 10.33 16.13 -7.26
N TYR A 234 9.53 15.71 -8.24
CA TYR A 234 10.02 14.77 -9.25
C TYR A 234 11.18 15.33 -10.07
N GLY A 235 11.15 16.63 -10.40
CA GLY A 235 12.25 17.28 -11.11
C GLY A 235 13.57 17.22 -10.34
N ASP A 236 13.55 17.47 -9.04
CA ASP A 236 14.74 17.38 -8.19
C ASP A 236 15.18 15.91 -8.02
N PHE A 237 14.23 14.97 -7.87
CA PHE A 237 14.53 13.54 -7.83
C PHE A 237 15.23 13.08 -9.11
N LYS A 238 14.73 13.48 -10.28
CA LYS A 238 15.31 13.17 -11.58
C LYS A 238 16.70 13.79 -11.77
N ALA A 239 16.87 15.01 -11.27
CA ALA A 239 18.16 15.75 -11.31
C ALA A 239 19.12 15.36 -10.17
N ASP A 240 18.70 14.43 -9.30
CA ASP A 240 19.47 13.97 -8.15
C ASP A 240 19.85 15.07 -7.16
N ARG A 241 18.92 16.00 -6.93
CA ARG A 241 19.07 17.15 -6.03
C ARG A 241 18.12 17.08 -4.86
N GLU A 242 18.45 17.72 -3.77
CA GLU A 242 17.55 17.93 -2.64
C GLU A 242 16.47 18.96 -3.01
N THR A 243 15.22 18.72 -2.61
CA THR A 243 14.17 19.73 -2.64
C THR A 243 14.20 20.53 -1.36
N THR A 244 14.05 21.84 -1.49
CA THR A 244 13.97 22.81 -0.38
C THR A 244 12.64 23.58 -0.47
N GLU A 245 12.32 24.36 0.56
CA GLU A 245 11.14 25.24 0.53
C GLU A 245 11.21 26.29 -0.61
N GLU A 246 12.40 26.61 -1.07
CA GLU A 246 12.63 27.57 -2.16
C GLU A 246 12.46 26.92 -3.54
N THR A 247 12.75 25.62 -3.68
CA THR A 247 12.70 24.88 -4.95
C THR A 247 11.40 24.10 -5.15
N VAL A 248 10.58 23.97 -4.11
CA VAL A 248 9.27 23.32 -4.24
C VAL A 248 8.38 24.12 -5.20
N GLY A 249 7.72 23.41 -6.10
CA GLY A 249 6.86 24.00 -7.13
C GLY A 249 5.52 24.50 -6.60
N SER A 250 4.53 24.60 -7.50
CA SER A 250 3.20 25.14 -7.20
C SER A 250 2.26 24.16 -6.49
N ILE A 251 2.60 22.88 -6.43
CA ILE A 251 1.77 21.85 -5.80
C ILE A 251 2.02 21.85 -4.29
N GLY A 252 1.01 22.24 -3.51
CA GLY A 252 1.05 22.12 -2.05
C GLY A 252 0.86 20.66 -1.64
N PRO A 253 1.69 20.11 -0.72
CA PRO A 253 1.53 18.73 -0.25
C PRO A 253 0.21 18.52 0.51
N GLU A 254 -0.57 17.53 0.08
CA GLU A 254 -1.75 17.06 0.82
C GLU A 254 -1.34 15.86 1.69
N ILE A 255 -0.79 16.16 2.88
CA ILE A 255 -0.24 15.16 3.81
C ILE A 255 -0.92 15.29 5.18
N ARG A 256 -1.38 14.17 5.71
CA ARG A 256 -1.85 14.08 7.10
C ARG A 256 -0.70 13.70 8.01
N GLY A 257 -0.21 14.66 8.77
CA GLY A 257 0.97 14.55 9.63
C GLY A 257 2.05 15.59 9.31
N GLN A 258 3.16 15.50 10.03
CA GLN A 258 4.31 16.37 9.79
C GLN A 258 5.10 15.89 8.57
N TYR A 259 5.56 16.82 7.76
CA TYR A 259 6.42 16.57 6.60
C TYR A 259 7.55 17.57 6.52
N GLY A 260 8.46 17.36 5.61
CA GLY A 260 9.53 18.29 5.24
C GLY A 260 10.16 17.88 3.92
N TYR A 261 10.95 18.79 3.34
CA TYR A 261 11.63 18.53 2.08
C TYR A 261 12.97 17.86 2.32
N SER A 262 13.37 16.98 1.41
CA SER A 262 14.59 16.17 1.53
C SER A 262 14.96 15.54 0.20
N ARG A 263 15.96 14.65 0.22
CA ARG A 263 16.46 13.89 -0.93
C ARG A 263 16.07 12.41 -0.81
N LEU A 264 14.96 12.00 -1.44
CA LEU A 264 14.47 10.62 -1.41
C LEU A 264 15.36 9.63 -2.16
N ASN A 265 16.19 10.12 -3.11
CA ASN A 265 17.15 9.30 -3.84
C ASN A 265 18.03 8.45 -2.91
N ASP A 266 18.35 8.96 -1.72
CA ASP A 266 19.27 8.32 -0.79
C ASP A 266 18.68 7.07 -0.13
N ILE A 267 17.35 6.92 -0.13
CA ILE A 267 16.68 5.75 0.47
C ILE A 267 17.12 4.45 -0.22
N PHE A 268 17.27 4.46 -1.55
CA PHE A 268 17.63 3.29 -2.36
C PHE A 268 19.10 3.27 -2.82
N ARG A 269 19.99 3.99 -2.13
CA ARG A 269 21.44 3.95 -2.39
C ARG A 269 22.15 3.12 -1.35
N PHE A 270 22.73 2.03 -1.77
CA PHE A 270 23.42 1.09 -0.90
C PHE A 270 24.91 1.04 -1.25
N PRO A 271 25.80 0.77 -0.28
CA PRO A 271 27.19 0.41 -0.56
C PRO A 271 27.29 -0.80 -1.48
N ALA A 272 28.35 -0.87 -2.29
CA ALA A 272 28.51 -1.94 -3.28
C ALA A 272 28.61 -3.35 -2.67
N ASP A 273 29.03 -3.46 -1.42
CA ASP A 273 29.12 -4.70 -0.64
C ASP A 273 27.83 -5.01 0.16
N SER A 274 26.80 -4.15 0.05
CA SER A 274 25.51 -4.38 0.69
C SER A 274 24.78 -5.56 0.07
N PRO A 275 24.07 -6.38 0.86
CA PRO A 275 23.17 -7.40 0.32
C PRO A 275 22.04 -6.82 -0.53
N TYR A 276 21.81 -5.51 -0.47
CA TYR A 276 20.79 -4.77 -1.20
C TYR A 276 21.36 -3.96 -2.38
N ALA A 277 22.63 -4.16 -2.77
CA ALA A 277 23.29 -3.39 -3.83
C ALA A 277 22.59 -3.45 -5.19
N SER A 278 21.86 -4.54 -5.49
CA SER A 278 21.03 -4.67 -6.70
C SER A 278 19.91 -3.63 -6.80
N LEU A 279 19.53 -2.99 -5.67
CA LEU A 279 18.53 -1.95 -5.63
C LEU A 279 19.08 -0.56 -5.98
N ASN A 280 20.38 -0.40 -6.23
CA ASN A 280 20.95 0.86 -6.70
C ASN A 280 20.38 1.29 -8.07
N GLU A 281 19.83 0.35 -8.85
CA GLU A 281 19.10 0.63 -10.10
C GLU A 281 17.69 1.20 -9.88
N PHE A 282 17.18 1.23 -8.63
CA PHE A 282 15.79 1.58 -8.33
C PHE A 282 15.43 2.96 -8.85
N ASN A 283 16.25 3.98 -8.55
CA ASN A 283 15.94 5.37 -8.90
C ASN A 283 15.83 5.54 -10.44
N GLU A 284 16.74 4.97 -11.20
CA GLU A 284 16.70 5.00 -12.67
C GLU A 284 15.46 4.28 -13.21
N THR A 285 15.14 3.12 -12.66
CA THR A 285 13.95 2.34 -13.04
C THR A 285 12.65 3.09 -12.72
N PHE A 286 12.61 3.77 -11.57
CA PHE A 286 11.48 4.61 -11.17
C PHE A 286 11.29 5.78 -12.14
N ILE A 287 12.37 6.49 -12.49
CA ILE A 287 12.35 7.59 -13.47
C ILE A 287 11.87 7.09 -14.83
N GLU A 288 12.41 5.96 -15.34
CA GLU A 288 11.96 5.36 -16.60
C GLU A 288 10.43 5.11 -16.60
N GLY A 289 9.90 4.61 -15.48
CA GLY A 289 8.47 4.41 -15.30
C GLY A 289 7.68 5.71 -15.35
N MET A 290 8.10 6.73 -14.61
CA MET A 290 7.46 8.05 -14.58
C MET A 290 7.40 8.68 -15.98
N GLU A 291 8.52 8.67 -16.72
CA GLU A 291 8.60 9.18 -18.09
C GLU A 291 7.69 8.38 -19.05
N SER A 292 7.62 7.06 -18.90
CA SER A 292 6.69 6.23 -19.68
C SER A 292 5.22 6.56 -19.39
N PHE A 293 4.89 6.96 -18.17
CA PHE A 293 3.52 7.30 -17.81
C PHE A 293 3.06 8.64 -18.36
N GLU A 294 3.99 9.57 -18.66
CA GLU A 294 3.70 10.83 -19.35
C GLU A 294 3.00 10.59 -20.70
N HIS A 295 3.34 9.53 -21.41
CA HIS A 295 2.68 9.16 -22.68
C HIS A 295 1.24 8.62 -22.50
N LYS A 296 0.85 8.28 -21.28
CA LYS A 296 -0.46 7.72 -20.96
C LYS A 296 -1.38 8.73 -20.28
N LEU A 297 -0.78 9.68 -19.59
CA LEU A 297 -1.46 10.71 -18.83
C LEU A 297 -0.58 11.95 -18.82
N HIS A 298 -0.96 12.97 -19.60
CA HIS A 298 -0.16 14.17 -19.79
C HIS A 298 0.04 14.95 -18.49
N GLY A 299 1.25 15.35 -18.23
CA GLY A 299 1.66 15.99 -16.98
C GLY A 299 1.97 15.02 -15.84
N PHE A 300 2.04 13.71 -16.10
CA PHE A 300 2.39 12.74 -15.07
C PHE A 300 3.83 12.91 -14.59
N ALA A 301 4.78 13.15 -15.51
CA ALA A 301 6.19 13.40 -15.21
C ALA A 301 6.52 14.90 -15.05
N ARG A 302 5.54 15.72 -14.68
CA ARG A 302 5.77 17.15 -14.41
C ARG A 302 6.79 17.34 -13.29
N GLU A 303 7.65 18.35 -13.44
CA GLU A 303 8.78 18.55 -12.52
C GLU A 303 8.35 18.83 -11.07
N ASP A 304 7.20 19.49 -10.87
CA ASP A 304 6.66 19.83 -9.56
C ASP A 304 5.73 18.75 -8.96
N ALA A 305 5.59 17.57 -9.59
CA ALA A 305 4.92 16.42 -8.95
C ALA A 305 5.65 16.06 -7.65
N LEU A 306 4.88 15.77 -6.57
CA LEU A 306 5.47 15.53 -5.26
C LEU A 306 5.62 14.06 -4.99
N LEU A 307 6.84 13.63 -4.67
CA LEU A 307 7.16 12.29 -4.20
C LEU A 307 7.19 12.31 -2.67
N CYS A 308 6.53 11.36 -2.03
CA CYS A 308 6.54 11.18 -0.57
C CYS A 308 6.99 9.76 -0.26
N GLY A 309 7.92 9.59 0.66
CA GLY A 309 8.52 8.28 0.86
C GLY A 309 8.74 7.85 2.29
N VAL A 310 8.95 6.57 2.44
CA VAL A 310 8.92 5.45 1.48
C VAL A 310 7.57 4.70 1.57
N GLU A 311 7.00 4.25 0.47
CA GLU A 311 5.90 3.29 0.50
C GLU A 311 6.47 1.87 0.39
N ALA A 312 6.72 1.27 1.54
CA ALA A 312 7.38 -0.03 1.67
C ALA A 312 6.39 -1.19 1.85
N ARG A 313 5.12 -0.90 2.14
CA ARG A 313 4.12 -1.89 2.59
C ARG A 313 2.95 -2.06 1.63
N THR A 314 3.23 -2.14 0.32
CA THR A 314 2.19 -2.32 -0.70
C THR A 314 1.62 -3.74 -0.74
N SER A 315 2.42 -4.74 -0.35
CA SER A 315 2.02 -6.13 -0.23
C SER A 315 2.95 -6.90 0.70
N SER A 316 2.50 -8.05 1.20
CA SER A 316 3.33 -8.91 2.04
C SER A 316 4.55 -9.42 1.27
N PRO A 317 5.77 -9.33 1.82
CA PRO A 317 6.97 -9.95 1.28
C PRO A 317 7.06 -11.43 1.63
N VAL A 318 6.09 -11.94 2.40
CA VAL A 318 6.04 -13.32 2.90
C VAL A 318 4.76 -13.99 2.41
N ARG A 319 4.85 -15.27 2.07
CA ARG A 319 3.71 -16.16 1.89
C ARG A 319 3.71 -17.20 3.01
N ILE A 320 2.55 -17.46 3.57
CA ILE A 320 2.31 -18.60 4.47
C ILE A 320 1.55 -19.64 3.67
N PRO A 321 2.20 -20.70 3.17
CA PRO A 321 1.55 -21.75 2.38
C PRO A 321 0.42 -22.44 3.16
N ARG A 322 -0.60 -22.85 2.42
CA ARG A 322 -1.77 -23.56 2.96
C ARG A 322 -2.26 -24.62 1.96
N GLY A 323 -2.79 -25.71 2.49
CA GLY A 323 -3.38 -26.79 1.71
C GLY A 323 -4.72 -26.41 1.07
N GLU A 324 -5.34 -27.37 0.41
CA GLU A 324 -6.67 -27.24 -0.19
C GLU A 324 -7.76 -26.99 0.86
N ASP A 325 -7.55 -27.46 2.07
CA ASP A 325 -8.37 -27.23 3.27
C ASP A 325 -8.11 -25.86 3.93
N PHE A 326 -7.25 -25.03 3.33
CA PHE A 326 -6.79 -23.74 3.84
C PHE A 326 -5.95 -23.80 5.13
N CYS A 327 -5.59 -24.98 5.62
CA CYS A 327 -4.75 -25.15 6.78
C CYS A 327 -3.26 -24.95 6.43
N SER A 328 -2.49 -24.38 7.35
CA SER A 328 -1.02 -24.30 7.25
C SER A 328 -0.40 -25.68 7.59
N ASN A 329 0.94 -25.73 7.67
CA ASN A 329 1.65 -26.89 8.21
C ASN A 329 1.40 -27.14 9.71
N ILE A 330 0.83 -26.16 10.42
CA ILE A 330 0.39 -26.30 11.81
C ILE A 330 -1.10 -26.66 11.80
N PRO A 331 -1.50 -27.85 12.27
CA PRO A 331 -2.89 -28.26 12.31
C PRO A 331 -3.77 -27.27 13.09
N GLY A 332 -4.92 -26.91 12.51
CA GLY A 332 -5.85 -25.96 13.11
C GLY A 332 -5.52 -24.48 12.90
N LEU A 333 -4.41 -24.14 12.25
CA LEU A 333 -4.02 -22.75 11.95
C LEU A 333 -4.24 -22.43 10.46
N TYR A 334 -5.14 -21.47 10.20
CA TYR A 334 -5.63 -21.08 8.88
C TYR A 334 -5.19 -19.67 8.51
N PRO A 335 -4.07 -19.47 7.78
CA PRO A 335 -3.63 -18.15 7.37
C PRO A 335 -4.51 -17.57 6.27
N CYS A 336 -4.91 -16.31 6.41
CA CYS A 336 -5.74 -15.62 5.44
C CYS A 336 -5.38 -14.14 5.28
N GLY A 337 -6.01 -13.50 4.29
CA GLY A 337 -5.84 -12.09 4.02
C GLY A 337 -4.50 -11.73 3.39
N GLU A 338 -4.17 -10.45 3.45
CA GLU A 338 -2.96 -9.90 2.86
C GLU A 338 -1.68 -10.40 3.55
N GLY A 339 -1.73 -10.58 4.87
CA GLY A 339 -0.61 -11.11 5.63
C GLY A 339 -0.18 -12.51 5.19
N ALA A 340 -1.11 -13.38 4.82
CA ALA A 340 -0.80 -14.70 4.31
C ALA A 340 -0.17 -14.70 2.89
N GLY A 341 -0.09 -13.55 2.23
CA GLY A 341 0.53 -13.40 0.91
C GLY A 341 -0.35 -13.80 -0.28
N TYR A 342 -1.66 -14.01 -0.08
CA TYR A 342 -2.61 -14.41 -1.13
C TYR A 342 -3.48 -13.28 -1.64
N ALA A 343 -3.81 -12.31 -0.82
CA ALA A 343 -4.59 -11.14 -1.20
C ALA A 343 -3.71 -9.89 -1.24
N GLY A 344 -4.08 -8.93 -2.10
CA GLY A 344 -3.41 -7.64 -2.22
C GLY A 344 -4.32 -6.50 -1.78
N GLY A 345 -4.84 -6.57 -0.58
CA GLY A 345 -5.82 -5.64 -0.03
C GLY A 345 -7.23 -5.80 -0.62
N ILE A 346 -8.20 -5.33 0.09
CA ILE A 346 -9.61 -5.27 -0.33
C ILE A 346 -9.93 -3.89 -0.89
#